data_de6ca57751f7caff8f56ee67ba72eb8e
#
_entry.id   de6ca57751f7caff8f56ee67ba72eb8e
#
_cell.length_a   1.000
_cell.length_b   1.000
_cell.length_c   1.000
_cell.angle_alpha   90.00
_cell.angle_beta   90.00
_cell.angle_gamma   90.00
#
_symmetry.space_group_name_H-M   'P 1'
#
loop_
_entity.id
_entity.type
_entity.pdbx_description
1 polymer ?
#
loop_
_entity_poly.entity_id
_entity_poly.type
_entity_poly.pdbx_seq_one_letter_code
_entity_poly.pdbx_strand_id
1 'polypeptide(L)'
;MNTVRSLVLVAVIALASLGVQAQDPAPDPLRADFQAIIDDLNDNNLDSFVAAIDQKAMLARVFEQRLIDTRVKDGVESSFGSDVRKLFVESFPKVNGEILGKIVGFRRNGANATAVVRWDMPNFKFIYHEFDLVAGSKDRVNIVDWVDFGSGQRFSDGFGDTLVTVVADQDATPSLLRPVSLTGPEAFQTSELLKAARDGKHTRYFDILPGLDLRIQNHPVVAIRSLQMASASRDKSRYKDAL
;
A
#
# COMPACT_ATOMS: atom_id res chain seq x y z
N MET A 1 71.10 -14.16 -20.35
CA MET A 1 70.29 -14.33 -19.12
C MET A 1 68.94 -13.60 -19.15
N ASN A 2 68.43 -13.19 -20.29
CA ASN A 2 67.21 -12.38 -20.40
C ASN A 2 65.97 -13.05 -21.02
N THR A 3 66.11 -14.29 -21.51
CA THR A 3 65.00 -15.00 -22.21
C THR A 3 64.05 -15.78 -21.29
N VAL A 4 64.45 -16.13 -20.09
CA VAL A 4 63.59 -16.90 -19.13
C VAL A 4 62.60 -16.00 -18.38
N ARG A 5 62.95 -14.71 -18.18
CA ARG A 5 62.07 -13.78 -17.50
C ARG A 5 60.84 -13.36 -18.30
N SER A 6 60.98 -13.33 -19.64
CA SER A 6 59.83 -12.94 -20.51
C SER A 6 58.76 -14.04 -20.65
N LEU A 7 59.15 -15.31 -20.53
CA LEU A 7 58.20 -16.44 -20.66
C LEU A 7 57.29 -16.59 -19.41
N VAL A 8 57.83 -16.24 -18.23
CA VAL A 8 57.03 -16.31 -16.99
C VAL A 8 55.97 -15.18 -16.92
N LEU A 9 56.30 -14.01 -17.46
CA LEU A 9 55.36 -12.87 -17.49
C LEU A 9 54.17 -13.11 -18.42
N VAL A 10 54.36 -13.78 -19.54
CA VAL A 10 53.29 -14.12 -20.50
C VAL A 10 52.36 -15.20 -19.96
N ALA A 11 52.90 -16.17 -19.20
CA ALA A 11 52.05 -17.20 -18.57
C ALA A 11 51.18 -16.69 -17.43
N VAL A 12 51.63 -15.67 -16.68
CA VAL A 12 50.80 -15.05 -15.62
C VAL A 12 49.68 -14.19 -16.20
N ILE A 13 49.88 -13.51 -17.31
CA ILE A 13 48.84 -12.72 -17.98
C ILE A 13 47.81 -13.64 -18.65
N ALA A 14 48.21 -14.80 -19.19
CA ALA A 14 47.27 -15.75 -19.79
C ALA A 14 46.39 -16.49 -18.74
N LEU A 15 46.87 -16.65 -17.49
CA LEU A 15 46.05 -17.21 -16.40
C LEU A 15 45.09 -16.18 -15.76
N ALA A 16 45.42 -14.89 -15.83
CA ALA A 16 44.52 -13.82 -15.38
C ALA A 16 43.37 -13.54 -16.33
N SER A 17 43.41 -14.01 -17.58
CA SER A 17 42.35 -13.88 -18.56
C SER A 17 41.39 -15.07 -18.65
N LEU A 18 41.58 -16.11 -17.87
CA LEU A 18 40.51 -17.04 -17.51
C LEU A 18 39.60 -16.36 -16.52
N GLY A 19 38.90 -15.32 -17.01
CA GLY A 19 37.86 -14.65 -16.29
C GLY A 19 36.88 -15.72 -15.79
N VAL A 20 36.84 -15.93 -14.49
CA VAL A 20 35.71 -16.53 -13.83
C VAL A 20 34.56 -15.66 -14.32
N GLN A 21 33.85 -16.12 -15.34
CA GLN A 21 32.51 -15.61 -15.62
C GLN A 21 31.76 -15.84 -14.31
N ALA A 22 31.65 -14.81 -13.51
CA ALA A 22 30.72 -14.81 -12.38
C ALA A 22 29.38 -15.16 -13.03
N GLN A 23 28.98 -16.41 -12.88
CA GLN A 23 27.66 -16.86 -13.26
C GLN A 23 26.71 -15.93 -12.52
N ASP A 24 25.93 -15.13 -13.25
CA ASP A 24 24.93 -14.28 -12.61
C ASP A 24 24.15 -15.16 -11.62
N PRO A 25 24.08 -14.79 -10.36
CA PRO A 25 23.38 -15.59 -9.37
C PRO A 25 21.99 -15.91 -9.92
N ALA A 26 21.61 -17.18 -9.84
CA ALA A 26 20.28 -17.62 -10.30
C ALA A 26 19.23 -16.64 -9.76
N PRO A 27 18.27 -16.22 -10.58
CA PRO A 27 17.28 -15.25 -10.15
C PRO A 27 16.58 -15.77 -8.88
N ASP A 28 16.42 -14.89 -7.89
CA ASP A 28 15.72 -15.23 -6.65
C ASP A 28 14.33 -15.78 -6.99
N PRO A 29 13.97 -17.01 -6.56
CA PRO A 29 12.70 -17.63 -6.94
C PRO A 29 11.48 -16.82 -6.49
N LEU A 30 11.56 -16.14 -5.34
CA LEU A 30 10.49 -15.27 -4.85
C LEU A 30 10.32 -14.05 -5.76
N ARG A 31 11.43 -13.49 -6.27
CA ARG A 31 11.39 -12.40 -7.25
C ARG A 31 10.78 -12.88 -8.57
N ALA A 32 11.14 -14.07 -9.02
CA ALA A 32 10.62 -14.62 -10.27
C ALA A 32 9.10 -14.88 -10.19
N ASP A 33 8.62 -15.44 -9.08
CA ASP A 33 7.19 -15.67 -8.85
C ASP A 33 6.42 -14.34 -8.75
N PHE A 34 6.98 -13.34 -8.05
CA PHE A 34 6.36 -12.01 -8.00
C PHE A 34 6.38 -11.30 -9.36
N GLN A 35 7.44 -11.48 -10.16
CA GLN A 35 7.48 -10.94 -11.53
C GLN A 35 6.36 -11.52 -12.39
N ALA A 36 6.10 -12.83 -12.29
CA ALA A 36 4.99 -13.47 -13.01
C ALA A 36 3.61 -12.86 -12.63
N ILE A 37 3.42 -12.53 -11.36
CA ILE A 37 2.20 -11.84 -10.91
C ILE A 37 2.08 -10.44 -11.52
N ILE A 38 3.19 -9.69 -11.59
CA ILE A 38 3.19 -8.35 -12.22
C ILE A 38 2.94 -8.45 -13.73
N ASP A 39 3.49 -9.47 -14.38
CA ASP A 39 3.26 -9.72 -15.81
C ASP A 39 1.78 -10.07 -16.07
N ASP A 40 1.16 -10.91 -15.23
CA ASP A 40 -0.28 -11.19 -15.28
C ASP A 40 -1.12 -9.92 -15.10
N LEU A 41 -0.73 -9.04 -14.17
CA LEU A 41 -1.40 -7.74 -14.00
C LEU A 41 -1.29 -6.86 -15.24
N ASN A 42 -0.14 -6.84 -15.90
CA ASN A 42 0.07 -6.12 -17.16
C ASN A 42 -0.84 -6.66 -18.27
N ASP A 43 -1.14 -7.96 -18.24
CA ASP A 43 -2.09 -8.63 -19.13
C ASP A 43 -3.57 -8.46 -18.68
N ASN A 44 -3.83 -7.58 -17.70
CA ASN A 44 -5.14 -7.37 -17.06
C ASN A 44 -5.71 -8.61 -16.37
N ASN A 45 -4.90 -9.60 -16.03
CA ASN A 45 -5.26 -10.75 -15.22
C ASN A 45 -4.99 -10.46 -13.74
N LEU A 46 -6.04 -10.19 -12.99
CA LEU A 46 -5.96 -9.88 -11.56
C LEU A 46 -5.98 -11.13 -10.67
N ASP A 47 -6.28 -12.29 -11.21
CA ASP A 47 -6.56 -13.48 -10.41
C ASP A 47 -5.30 -13.97 -9.68
N SER A 48 -4.14 -13.94 -10.33
CA SER A 48 -2.85 -14.32 -9.72
C SER A 48 -2.45 -13.38 -8.58
N PHE A 49 -2.67 -12.08 -8.75
CA PHE A 49 -2.41 -11.09 -7.72
C PHE A 49 -3.32 -11.30 -6.50
N VAL A 50 -4.64 -11.43 -6.72
CA VAL A 50 -5.60 -11.69 -5.64
C VAL A 50 -5.28 -13.01 -4.92
N ALA A 51 -4.89 -14.05 -5.66
CA ALA A 51 -4.52 -15.34 -5.09
C ALA A 51 -3.20 -15.27 -4.27
N ALA A 52 -2.30 -14.35 -4.60
CA ALA A 52 -1.04 -14.17 -3.88
C ALA A 52 -1.21 -13.36 -2.59
N ILE A 53 -2.32 -12.66 -2.38
CA ILE A 53 -2.56 -11.93 -1.14
C ILE A 53 -2.73 -12.91 0.02
N ASP A 54 -1.87 -12.80 1.03
CA ASP A 54 -2.08 -13.47 2.31
C ASP A 54 -3.19 -12.75 3.09
N GLN A 55 -4.42 -13.15 2.80
CA GLN A 55 -5.62 -12.55 3.39
C GLN A 55 -5.53 -12.51 4.92
N LYS A 56 -5.07 -13.59 5.55
CA LYS A 56 -4.98 -13.69 7.01
C LYS A 56 -3.95 -12.70 7.57
N ALA A 57 -2.76 -12.65 6.99
CA ALA A 57 -1.71 -11.74 7.44
C ALA A 57 -2.11 -10.27 7.22
N MET A 58 -2.71 -9.96 6.07
CA MET A 58 -3.18 -8.62 5.76
C MET A 58 -4.31 -8.17 6.67
N LEU A 59 -5.34 -9.00 6.89
CA LEU A 59 -6.43 -8.68 7.81
C LEU A 59 -5.99 -8.59 9.26
N ALA A 60 -4.99 -9.37 9.68
CA ALA A 60 -4.38 -9.21 11.00
C ALA A 60 -3.83 -7.78 11.17
N ARG A 61 -3.12 -7.23 10.17
CA ARG A 61 -2.64 -5.84 10.19
C ARG A 61 -3.77 -4.83 10.17
N VAL A 62 -4.80 -5.06 9.34
CA VAL A 62 -6.01 -4.20 9.31
C VAL A 62 -6.65 -4.07 10.67
N PHE A 63 -6.69 -5.15 11.45
CA PHE A 63 -7.37 -5.20 12.75
C PHE A 63 -6.46 -4.90 13.96
N GLU A 64 -5.12 -4.91 13.77
CA GLU A 64 -4.14 -4.87 14.87
C GLU A 64 -4.33 -3.70 15.84
N GLN A 65 -4.66 -2.53 15.33
CA GLN A 65 -4.82 -1.31 16.13
C GLN A 65 -6.27 -0.81 16.19
N ARG A 66 -7.22 -1.67 15.77
CA ARG A 66 -8.62 -1.27 15.62
C ARG A 66 -9.53 -2.18 16.43
N LEU A 67 -10.39 -1.58 17.25
CA LEU A 67 -11.46 -2.32 17.90
C LEU A 67 -12.64 -2.40 16.94
N ILE A 68 -12.71 -3.49 16.22
CA ILE A 68 -13.79 -3.81 15.31
C ILE A 68 -14.58 -4.98 15.93
N ASP A 69 -15.90 -4.88 15.91
CA ASP A 69 -16.80 -5.94 16.38
C ASP A 69 -16.51 -7.25 15.64
N THR A 70 -16.61 -8.39 16.33
CA THR A 70 -16.32 -9.70 15.77
C THR A 70 -17.16 -10.02 14.56
N ARG A 71 -18.46 -9.65 14.54
CA ARG A 71 -19.35 -9.87 13.38
C ARG A 71 -18.89 -9.10 12.14
N VAL A 72 -18.34 -7.89 12.36
CA VAL A 72 -17.78 -7.10 11.25
C VAL A 72 -16.51 -7.74 10.75
N LYS A 73 -15.63 -8.24 11.64
CA LYS A 73 -14.43 -9.00 11.24
C LYS A 73 -14.81 -10.21 10.39
N ASP A 74 -15.75 -11.02 10.85
CA ASP A 74 -16.22 -12.22 10.14
C ASP A 74 -16.80 -11.86 8.75
N GLY A 75 -17.56 -10.77 8.68
CA GLY A 75 -18.11 -10.24 7.41
C GLY A 75 -17.01 -9.78 6.45
N VAL A 76 -16.02 -9.07 6.95
CA VAL A 76 -14.85 -8.62 6.16
C VAL A 76 -14.03 -9.81 5.70
N GLU A 77 -13.74 -10.77 6.57
CA GLU A 77 -12.98 -11.96 6.20
C GLU A 77 -13.67 -12.75 5.08
N SER A 78 -15.00 -12.83 5.12
CA SER A 78 -15.76 -13.55 4.08
C SER A 78 -15.83 -12.83 2.73
N SER A 79 -15.78 -11.49 2.72
CA SER A 79 -15.91 -10.66 1.50
C SER A 79 -14.58 -10.14 0.98
N PHE A 80 -13.50 -10.26 1.76
CA PHE A 80 -12.23 -9.58 1.51
C PHE A 80 -11.69 -9.82 0.10
N GLY A 81 -11.71 -11.06 -0.38
CA GLY A 81 -11.19 -11.39 -1.71
C GLY A 81 -11.91 -10.66 -2.85
N SER A 82 -13.23 -10.51 -2.79
CA SER A 82 -14.01 -9.78 -3.79
C SER A 82 -13.83 -8.27 -3.69
N ASP A 83 -13.75 -7.74 -2.47
CA ASP A 83 -13.62 -6.32 -2.20
C ASP A 83 -12.22 -5.81 -2.58
N VAL A 84 -11.18 -6.59 -2.26
CA VAL A 84 -9.82 -6.30 -2.71
C VAL A 84 -9.74 -6.25 -4.24
N ARG A 85 -10.36 -7.21 -4.93
CA ARG A 85 -10.39 -7.22 -6.40
C ARG A 85 -11.02 -5.95 -6.96
N LYS A 86 -12.15 -5.49 -6.40
CA LYS A 86 -12.80 -4.24 -6.80
C LYS A 86 -11.89 -3.03 -6.57
N LEU A 87 -11.32 -2.92 -5.36
CA LEU A 87 -10.42 -1.83 -5.02
C LEU A 87 -9.20 -1.77 -5.95
N PHE A 88 -8.66 -2.93 -6.34
CA PHE A 88 -7.56 -2.98 -7.29
C PHE A 88 -7.96 -2.53 -8.68
N VAL A 89 -9.08 -3.03 -9.22
CA VAL A 89 -9.56 -2.64 -10.54
C VAL A 89 -9.82 -1.13 -10.63
N GLU A 90 -10.29 -0.54 -9.53
CA GLU A 90 -10.62 0.89 -9.47
C GLU A 90 -9.40 1.78 -9.18
N SER A 91 -8.41 1.29 -8.44
CA SER A 91 -7.28 2.08 -7.97
C SER A 91 -6.02 2.00 -8.82
N PHE A 92 -5.86 0.95 -9.65
CA PHE A 92 -4.68 0.84 -10.49
C PHE A 92 -4.73 1.85 -11.66
N PRO A 93 -3.61 2.57 -11.86
CA PRO A 93 -3.50 3.46 -13.02
C PRO A 93 -3.51 2.64 -14.31
N LYS A 94 -4.31 3.06 -15.27
CA LYS A 94 -4.39 2.45 -16.59
C LYS A 94 -3.93 3.42 -17.66
N VAL A 95 -3.05 2.94 -18.54
CA VAL A 95 -2.61 3.64 -19.75
C VAL A 95 -3.30 2.97 -20.92
N ASN A 96 -4.19 3.68 -21.62
CA ASN A 96 -4.99 3.13 -22.73
C ASN A 96 -5.80 1.86 -22.36
N GLY A 97 -6.18 1.73 -21.09
CA GLY A 97 -6.91 0.57 -20.57
C GLY A 97 -6.03 -0.55 -20.03
N GLU A 98 -4.73 -0.45 -20.15
CA GLU A 98 -3.74 -1.45 -19.68
C GLU A 98 -3.08 -0.99 -18.37
N ILE A 99 -2.80 -1.93 -17.48
CA ILE A 99 -1.95 -1.73 -16.31
C ILE A 99 -0.51 -1.99 -16.77
N LEU A 100 0.40 -1.06 -16.48
CA LEU A 100 1.81 -1.19 -16.84
C LEU A 100 2.68 -1.07 -15.61
N GLY A 101 3.02 -2.21 -15.01
CA GLY A 101 3.86 -2.34 -13.83
C GLY A 101 5.24 -2.90 -14.15
N LYS A 102 6.26 -2.44 -13.43
CA LYS A 102 7.63 -2.95 -13.55
C LYS A 102 8.29 -3.01 -12.18
N ILE A 103 8.85 -4.16 -11.81
CA ILE A 103 9.69 -4.28 -10.62
C ILE A 103 10.99 -3.50 -10.84
N VAL A 104 11.20 -2.45 -10.05
CA VAL A 104 12.38 -1.58 -10.12
C VAL A 104 13.32 -1.77 -8.94
N GLY A 105 12.88 -2.46 -7.88
CA GLY A 105 13.69 -2.82 -6.72
C GLY A 105 13.22 -4.13 -6.12
N PHE A 106 14.14 -4.94 -5.61
CA PHE A 106 13.84 -6.17 -4.89
C PHE A 106 14.93 -6.43 -3.85
N ARG A 107 14.52 -6.71 -2.62
CA ARG A 107 15.44 -7.02 -1.52
C ARG A 107 14.87 -8.16 -0.69
N ARG A 108 15.61 -9.24 -0.55
CA ARG A 108 15.24 -10.39 0.27
C ARG A 108 15.94 -10.34 1.63
N ASN A 109 15.22 -10.75 2.67
CA ASN A 109 15.76 -10.96 4.01
C ASN A 109 15.15 -12.25 4.59
N GLY A 110 15.82 -13.37 4.38
CA GLY A 110 15.34 -14.70 4.77
C GLY A 110 14.06 -15.10 4.04
N ALA A 111 12.98 -15.36 4.79
CA ALA A 111 11.65 -15.65 4.25
C ALA A 111 10.91 -14.40 3.76
N ASN A 112 11.31 -13.20 4.18
CA ASN A 112 10.68 -11.95 3.81
C ASN A 112 11.39 -11.33 2.62
N ALA A 113 10.64 -10.56 1.84
CA ALA A 113 11.21 -9.70 0.81
C ALA A 113 10.41 -8.40 0.68
N THR A 114 11.06 -7.40 0.10
CA THR A 114 10.42 -6.14 -0.29
C THR A 114 10.61 -5.96 -1.78
N ALA A 115 9.55 -5.63 -2.49
CA ALA A 115 9.60 -5.32 -3.92
C ALA A 115 9.02 -3.94 -4.19
N VAL A 116 9.76 -3.12 -4.94
CA VAL A 116 9.26 -1.82 -5.40
C VAL A 116 8.80 -1.95 -6.84
N VAL A 117 7.54 -1.66 -7.08
CA VAL A 117 6.93 -1.65 -8.42
C VAL A 117 6.64 -0.22 -8.83
N ARG A 118 7.11 0.14 -10.01
CA ARG A 118 6.71 1.38 -10.69
C ARG A 118 5.53 1.06 -11.59
N TRP A 119 4.48 1.87 -11.51
CA TRP A 119 3.32 1.84 -12.38
C TRP A 119 3.34 3.04 -13.29
N ASP A 120 3.30 2.82 -14.57
CA ASP A 120 3.23 3.90 -15.55
C ASP A 120 1.80 4.46 -15.59
N MET A 121 1.69 5.77 -15.73
CA MET A 121 0.44 6.51 -15.77
C MET A 121 0.36 7.34 -17.05
N PRO A 122 -0.84 7.79 -17.48
CA PRO A 122 -0.96 8.73 -18.59
C PRO A 122 -0.11 9.99 -18.40
N ASN A 123 0.34 10.59 -19.50
CA ASN A 123 1.14 11.82 -19.53
C ASN A 123 2.53 11.68 -18.88
N PHE A 124 3.18 10.53 -19.08
CA PHE A 124 4.54 10.25 -18.58
C PHE A 124 4.72 10.37 -17.07
N LYS A 125 3.63 10.21 -16.32
CA LYS A 125 3.67 10.12 -14.86
C LYS A 125 3.86 8.67 -14.45
N PHE A 126 4.29 8.47 -13.20
CA PHE A 126 4.39 7.15 -12.60
C PHE A 126 4.18 7.27 -11.09
N ILE A 127 3.71 6.18 -10.51
CA ILE A 127 3.63 6.00 -9.05
C ILE A 127 4.44 4.77 -8.66
N TYR A 128 4.78 4.68 -7.38
CA TYR A 128 5.50 3.55 -6.83
C TYR A 128 4.71 2.92 -5.70
N HIS A 129 4.68 1.59 -5.70
CA HIS A 129 4.25 0.82 -4.53
C HIS A 129 5.41 -0.03 -4.03
N GLU A 130 5.58 -0.11 -2.73
CA GLU A 130 6.48 -1.05 -2.07
C GLU A 130 5.65 -2.18 -1.47
N PHE A 131 5.87 -3.40 -1.95
CA PHE A 131 5.18 -4.60 -1.50
C PHE A 131 5.98 -5.31 -0.43
N ASP A 132 5.33 -5.65 0.69
CA ASP A 132 5.82 -6.59 1.68
C ASP A 132 5.47 -8.02 1.25
N LEU A 133 6.47 -8.84 1.03
CA LEU A 133 6.35 -10.19 0.51
C LEU A 133 6.89 -11.21 1.52
N VAL A 134 6.28 -12.38 1.57
CA VAL A 134 6.73 -13.52 2.37
C VAL A 134 6.77 -14.77 1.52
N ALA A 135 7.80 -15.59 1.68
CA ALA A 135 7.86 -16.90 1.05
C ALA A 135 6.79 -17.83 1.65
N GLY A 136 5.86 -18.24 0.80
CA GLY A 136 4.86 -19.25 1.12
C GLY A 136 5.35 -20.68 0.87
N SER A 137 4.42 -21.63 0.80
CA SER A 137 4.76 -23.00 0.45
C SER A 137 5.22 -23.11 -1.00
N LYS A 138 6.24 -23.96 -1.26
CA LYS A 138 6.80 -24.21 -2.59
C LYS A 138 7.36 -22.97 -3.29
N ASP A 139 8.01 -22.09 -2.52
CA ASP A 139 8.59 -20.82 -3.01
C ASP A 139 7.58 -19.86 -3.69
N ARG A 140 6.28 -20.07 -3.47
CA ARG A 140 5.24 -19.13 -3.90
C ARG A 140 5.33 -17.87 -3.07
N VAL A 141 5.11 -16.73 -3.71
CA VAL A 141 5.07 -15.44 -3.02
C VAL A 141 3.69 -15.22 -2.39
N ASN A 142 3.71 -14.75 -1.13
CA ASN A 142 2.53 -14.20 -0.47
C ASN A 142 2.72 -12.69 -0.31
N ILE A 143 1.76 -11.91 -0.76
CA ILE A 143 1.68 -10.47 -0.56
C ILE A 143 0.99 -10.22 0.78
N VAL A 144 1.70 -9.63 1.74
CA VAL A 144 1.15 -9.38 3.08
C VAL A 144 0.71 -7.94 3.30
N ASP A 145 1.25 -6.99 2.53
CA ASP A 145 0.83 -5.58 2.53
C ASP A 145 1.55 -4.82 1.42
N TRP A 146 1.21 -3.54 1.23
CA TRP A 146 1.99 -2.61 0.41
C TRP A 146 1.81 -1.16 0.85
N VAL A 147 2.79 -0.33 0.53
CA VAL A 147 2.78 1.12 0.73
C VAL A 147 2.61 1.79 -0.63
N ASP A 148 1.66 2.69 -0.75
CA ASP A 148 1.58 3.64 -1.86
C ASP A 148 2.47 4.84 -1.54
N PHE A 149 3.53 5.07 -2.32
CA PHE A 149 4.41 6.21 -2.11
C PHE A 149 3.78 7.55 -2.47
N GLY A 150 2.71 7.55 -3.26
CA GLY A 150 1.97 8.77 -3.59
C GLY A 150 1.22 9.34 -2.39
N SER A 151 0.63 8.47 -1.57
CA SER A 151 -0.08 8.85 -0.35
C SER A 151 0.77 8.66 0.92
N GLY A 152 1.84 7.88 0.86
CA GLY A 152 2.63 7.45 2.02
C GLY A 152 1.89 6.47 2.93
N GLN A 153 0.73 5.95 2.49
CA GLN A 153 -0.15 5.12 3.30
C GLN A 153 0.02 3.62 2.96
N ARG A 154 0.00 2.79 3.99
CA ARG A 154 -0.14 1.34 3.82
C ARG A 154 -1.56 0.98 3.40
N PHE A 155 -1.69 -0.03 2.55
CA PHE A 155 -3.01 -0.53 2.15
C PHE A 155 -3.82 -1.00 3.36
N SER A 156 -3.23 -1.78 4.26
CA SER A 156 -3.89 -2.25 5.48
C SER A 156 -4.40 -1.09 6.34
N ASP A 157 -3.69 0.03 6.42
CA ASP A 157 -4.11 1.22 7.15
C ASP A 157 -5.28 1.91 6.46
N GLY A 158 -5.17 2.19 5.16
CA GLY A 158 -6.22 2.83 4.38
C GLY A 158 -7.51 2.01 4.31
N PHE A 159 -7.37 0.69 4.14
CA PHE A 159 -8.50 -0.23 4.15
C PHE A 159 -9.15 -0.29 5.54
N GLY A 160 -8.34 -0.38 6.61
CA GLY A 160 -8.82 -0.36 7.97
C GLY A 160 -9.56 0.94 8.31
N ASP A 161 -9.06 2.09 7.90
CA ASP A 161 -9.70 3.38 8.09
C ASP A 161 -11.04 3.48 7.33
N THR A 162 -11.08 2.90 6.14
CA THR A 162 -12.31 2.80 5.36
C THR A 162 -13.34 1.91 6.04
N LEU A 163 -12.93 0.72 6.51
CA LEU A 163 -13.81 -0.18 7.27
C LEU A 163 -14.40 0.50 8.49
N VAL A 164 -13.55 1.16 9.26
CA VAL A 164 -13.96 1.87 10.46
C VAL A 164 -14.96 2.97 10.09
N THR A 165 -14.77 3.67 8.98
CA THR A 165 -15.71 4.70 8.49
C THR A 165 -17.06 4.10 8.09
N VAL A 166 -17.05 2.95 7.42
CA VAL A 166 -18.27 2.25 6.98
C VAL A 166 -19.03 1.66 8.18
N VAL A 167 -18.30 1.08 9.14
CA VAL A 167 -18.91 0.51 10.36
C VAL A 167 -19.46 1.58 11.30
N ALA A 168 -18.80 2.74 11.35
CA ALA A 168 -19.30 3.88 12.13
C ALA A 168 -20.64 4.42 11.63
N ASP A 169 -20.96 4.19 10.36
CA ASP A 169 -22.24 4.57 9.77
C ASP A 169 -23.43 3.73 10.31
N GLN A 170 -23.13 2.63 11.03
CA GLN A 170 -24.13 1.67 11.54
C GLN A 170 -24.32 1.71 13.06
N ASP A 171 -24.04 2.83 13.76
CA ASP A 171 -24.15 3.04 15.22
C ASP A 171 -22.87 2.93 16.07
N ALA A 172 -21.68 2.82 15.47
CA ALA A 172 -20.44 2.54 16.20
C ALA A 172 -19.36 3.66 16.15
N THR A 173 -19.78 4.91 16.08
CA THR A 173 -18.90 6.11 15.99
C THR A 173 -17.73 6.19 16.97
N PRO A 174 -17.80 5.65 18.22
CA PRO A 174 -16.72 5.83 19.19
C PRO A 174 -15.44 5.05 18.89
N SER A 175 -15.50 4.03 18.04
CA SER A 175 -14.33 3.15 17.79
C SER A 175 -13.35 3.67 16.73
N LEU A 176 -13.73 4.73 15.99
CA LEU A 176 -12.96 5.29 14.88
C LEU A 176 -11.70 6.03 15.28
N LEU A 177 -11.74 6.69 16.42
CA LEU A 177 -10.71 7.65 16.82
C LEU A 177 -9.77 7.11 17.90
N ARG A 178 -9.53 5.80 17.97
CA ARG A 178 -8.54 5.31 18.91
C ARG A 178 -7.11 5.67 18.46
N PRO A 179 -6.28 6.10 19.40
CA PRO A 179 -6.38 5.99 20.86
C PRO A 179 -7.15 7.11 21.59
N VAL A 180 -7.95 7.93 20.91
CA VAL A 180 -8.65 9.05 21.54
C VAL A 180 -9.95 8.56 22.19
N SER A 181 -10.03 8.62 23.52
CA SER A 181 -11.28 8.42 24.23
C SER A 181 -12.21 9.60 24.01
N LEU A 182 -13.37 9.37 23.39
CA LEU A 182 -14.37 10.39 23.12
C LEU A 182 -15.41 10.43 24.26
N THR A 183 -15.80 11.62 24.68
CA THR A 183 -17.01 11.84 25.46
C THR A 183 -18.26 11.71 24.58
N GLY A 184 -19.45 11.55 25.16
CA GLY A 184 -20.68 11.44 24.38
C GLY A 184 -20.90 12.61 23.40
N PRO A 185 -20.75 13.88 23.81
CA PRO A 185 -20.83 15.04 22.92
C PRO A 185 -19.78 15.03 21.80
N GLU A 186 -18.52 14.67 22.10
CA GLU A 186 -17.45 14.56 21.10
C GLU A 186 -17.73 13.46 20.09
N ALA A 187 -18.25 12.31 20.54
CA ALA A 187 -18.63 11.22 19.65
C ALA A 187 -19.75 11.64 18.68
N PHE A 188 -20.75 12.36 19.18
CA PHE A 188 -21.82 12.89 18.34
C PHE A 188 -21.30 13.90 17.30
N GLN A 189 -20.51 14.90 17.74
CA GLN A 189 -19.95 15.91 16.82
C GLN A 189 -19.02 15.28 15.77
N THR A 190 -18.22 14.31 16.17
CA THR A 190 -17.34 13.58 15.24
C THR A 190 -18.16 12.78 14.21
N SER A 191 -19.25 12.16 14.63
CA SER A 191 -20.18 11.48 13.73
C SER A 191 -20.76 12.44 12.69
N GLU A 192 -21.23 13.62 13.12
CA GLU A 192 -21.74 14.65 12.20
C GLU A 192 -20.66 15.16 11.23
N LEU A 193 -19.40 15.30 11.70
CA LEU A 193 -18.27 15.67 10.86
C LEU A 193 -18.04 14.64 9.76
N LEU A 194 -17.93 13.37 10.13
CA LEU A 194 -17.68 12.27 9.19
C LEU A 194 -18.83 12.08 8.21
N LYS A 195 -20.07 12.26 8.68
CA LYS A 195 -21.26 12.26 7.82
C LYS A 195 -21.23 13.41 6.81
N ALA A 196 -20.84 14.62 7.24
CA ALA A 196 -20.70 15.76 6.33
C ALA A 196 -19.61 15.49 5.26
N ALA A 197 -18.50 14.83 5.65
CA ALA A 197 -17.47 14.42 4.71
C ALA A 197 -17.98 13.41 3.68
N ARG A 198 -18.66 12.36 4.12
CA ARG A 198 -19.26 11.34 3.26
C ARG A 198 -20.25 11.94 2.26
N ASP A 199 -21.11 12.84 2.74
CA ASP A 199 -22.16 13.47 1.92
C ASP A 199 -21.61 14.59 1.01
N GLY A 200 -20.29 14.85 1.00
CA GLY A 200 -19.66 15.91 0.22
C GLY A 200 -20.06 17.33 0.65
N LYS A 201 -20.59 17.48 1.87
CA LYS A 201 -21.05 18.76 2.42
C LYS A 201 -19.90 19.58 2.97
N HIS A 202 -19.04 20.12 2.10
CA HIS A 202 -17.81 20.81 2.47
C HIS A 202 -18.01 21.92 3.51
N THR A 203 -19.00 22.79 3.29
CA THR A 203 -19.30 23.89 4.22
C THR A 203 -19.62 23.36 5.61
N ARG A 204 -20.53 22.39 5.71
CA ARG A 204 -20.92 21.78 6.98
C ARG A 204 -19.74 21.12 7.70
N TYR A 205 -18.87 20.45 6.95
CA TYR A 205 -17.66 19.83 7.49
C TYR A 205 -16.77 20.87 8.19
N PHE A 206 -16.46 21.97 7.52
CA PHE A 206 -15.61 23.03 8.04
C PHE A 206 -16.30 23.92 9.08
N ASP A 207 -17.61 23.88 9.20
CA ASP A 207 -18.34 24.51 10.30
C ASP A 207 -18.24 23.69 11.60
N ILE A 208 -18.19 22.35 11.49
CA ILE A 208 -18.11 21.45 12.65
C ILE A 208 -16.67 21.32 13.14
N LEU A 209 -15.69 21.21 12.24
CA LEU A 209 -14.30 20.88 12.54
C LEU A 209 -13.68 21.77 13.64
N PRO A 210 -13.81 23.11 13.62
CA PRO A 210 -13.22 23.98 14.64
C PRO A 210 -13.83 23.81 16.03
N GLY A 211 -15.02 23.23 16.14
CA GLY A 211 -15.69 22.96 17.41
C GLY A 211 -15.24 21.68 18.10
N LEU A 212 -14.42 20.86 17.42
CA LEU A 212 -13.87 19.63 18.01
C LEU A 212 -12.60 19.92 18.79
N ASP A 213 -12.31 19.05 19.78
CA ASP A 213 -11.04 19.08 20.51
C ASP A 213 -9.86 18.91 19.56
N LEU A 214 -8.72 19.57 19.83
CA LEU A 214 -7.52 19.50 19.00
C LEU A 214 -6.99 18.06 18.83
N ARG A 215 -7.20 17.17 19.82
CA ARG A 215 -6.83 15.75 19.72
C ARG A 215 -7.57 15.08 18.56
N ILE A 216 -8.83 15.48 18.35
CA ILE A 216 -9.70 14.94 17.30
C ILE A 216 -9.34 15.59 15.96
N GLN A 217 -9.17 16.92 15.94
CA GLN A 217 -8.79 17.64 14.72
C GLN A 217 -7.45 17.13 14.14
N ASN A 218 -6.47 16.88 15.03
CA ASN A 218 -5.12 16.37 14.64
C ASN A 218 -5.08 14.85 14.46
N HIS A 219 -6.19 14.16 14.62
CA HIS A 219 -6.22 12.72 14.37
C HIS A 219 -5.98 12.46 12.86
N PRO A 220 -5.10 11.51 12.48
CA PRO A 220 -4.73 11.28 11.07
C PRO A 220 -5.93 11.12 10.13
N VAL A 221 -6.97 10.41 10.55
CA VAL A 221 -8.21 10.23 9.77
C VAL A 221 -8.90 11.57 9.52
N VAL A 222 -9.01 12.42 10.55
CA VAL A 222 -9.66 13.74 10.44
C VAL A 222 -8.80 14.67 9.58
N ALA A 223 -7.47 14.68 9.78
CA ALA A 223 -6.55 15.49 9.00
C ALA A 223 -6.60 15.13 7.50
N ILE A 224 -6.54 13.85 7.16
CA ILE A 224 -6.65 13.38 5.77
C ILE A 224 -8.01 13.76 5.18
N ARG A 225 -9.10 13.60 5.92
CA ARG A 225 -10.44 14.01 5.47
C ARG A 225 -10.54 15.52 5.28
N SER A 226 -9.96 16.30 6.18
CA SER A 226 -9.92 17.76 6.04
C SER A 226 -9.22 18.19 4.76
N LEU A 227 -8.08 17.56 4.45
CA LEU A 227 -7.36 17.81 3.22
C LEU A 227 -8.18 17.43 1.96
N GLN A 228 -8.85 16.28 1.99
CA GLN A 228 -9.73 15.84 0.90
C GLN A 228 -10.90 16.81 0.69
N MET A 229 -11.56 17.21 1.78
CA MET A 229 -12.70 18.13 1.74
C MET A 229 -12.27 19.54 1.29
N ALA A 230 -11.10 20.02 1.73
CA ALA A 230 -10.53 21.28 1.29
C ALA A 230 -10.19 21.27 -0.21
N SER A 231 -9.57 20.19 -0.68
CA SER A 231 -9.27 19.98 -2.10
C SER A 231 -10.54 19.97 -2.96
N ALA A 232 -11.55 19.23 -2.53
CA ALA A 232 -12.82 19.11 -3.26
C ALA A 232 -13.63 20.42 -3.25
N SER A 233 -13.54 21.24 -2.19
CA SER A 233 -14.19 22.54 -2.09
C SER A 233 -13.59 23.60 -3.03
N ARG A 234 -12.38 23.36 -3.58
CA ARG A 234 -11.60 24.31 -4.39
C ARG A 234 -11.27 25.62 -3.66
N ASP A 235 -11.37 25.63 -2.34
CA ASP A 235 -11.05 26.78 -1.49
C ASP A 235 -9.58 26.72 -1.07
N LYS A 236 -8.78 27.62 -1.66
CA LYS A 236 -7.33 27.68 -1.40
C LYS A 236 -6.98 28.02 0.06
N SER A 237 -7.83 28.79 0.76
CA SER A 237 -7.60 29.10 2.18
C SER A 237 -7.75 27.85 3.01
N ARG A 238 -8.87 27.15 2.88
CA ARG A 238 -9.13 25.89 3.60
C ARG A 238 -8.08 24.81 3.32
N TYR A 239 -7.56 24.78 2.09
CA TYR A 239 -6.48 23.86 1.74
C TYR A 239 -5.19 24.17 2.47
N LYS A 240 -4.84 25.46 2.62
CA LYS A 240 -3.66 25.88 3.39
C LYS A 240 -3.81 25.60 4.89
N ASP A 241 -5.04 25.78 5.42
CA ASP A 241 -5.33 25.57 6.84
C ASP A 241 -5.36 24.05 7.19
N ALA A 242 -5.53 23.18 6.20
CA ALA A 242 -5.56 21.72 6.36
C ALA A 242 -4.18 21.05 6.16
N LEU A 243 -3.16 21.79 5.72
CA LEU A 243 -1.76 21.32 5.59
C LEU A 243 -1.00 21.56 6.90
#